data_fda617cc136b82b6414ac668e717af93
#
_entry.id   fda617cc136b82b6414ac668e717af93
#
_cell.length_a   1.000
_cell.length_b   1.000
_cell.length_c   1.000
_cell.angle_alpha   90.00
_cell.angle_beta   90.00
_cell.angle_gamma   90.00
#
_symmetry.space_group_name_H-M   'P 1'
#
loop_
_entity.id
_entity.type
_entity.pdbx_description
1 polymer ?
#
loop_
_entity_poly.entity_id
_entity_poly.type
_entity_poly.pdbx_seq_one_letter_code
_entity_poly.pdbx_strand_id
1 'polypeptide(L)'
;MKVEQETMYAAALQSLKGCGSRRLQALLDVCRSPSQAWGAVWDEDLRRRTGIPAKIFSQLRQERDVFDWDTFQRRLSFYGVRPVALWDDDYPSWLPFIAQPPLVLFCQGTMERDSSSIAIVGSRKASPYGLNAAETLAAELAAQGLTIVSGGARGIDTRAHRGALKRKGRTVVVAANGLDRTYPRENKALFRQVVDSGGAVISEYAFGVEPLSRN
;
A
#
# COMPACT_ATOMS: atom_id res chain seq x y z
N MET A 1 3.84 3.44 -21.02
CA MET A 1 4.47 2.15 -21.44
C MET A 1 5.72 1.81 -20.64
N LYS A 2 6.85 2.55 -20.77
CA LYS A 2 8.11 2.16 -20.08
C LYS A 2 8.03 2.28 -18.55
N VAL A 3 7.42 3.34 -18.05
CA VAL A 3 7.24 3.58 -16.59
C VAL A 3 6.32 2.52 -15.97
N GLU A 4 5.17 2.27 -16.55
CA GLU A 4 4.23 1.23 -16.10
C GLU A 4 4.88 -0.17 -16.02
N GLN A 5 5.75 -0.48 -16.98
CA GLN A 5 6.48 -1.75 -16.97
C GLN A 5 7.46 -1.83 -15.79
N GLU A 6 8.19 -0.76 -15.49
CA GLU A 6 9.10 -0.70 -14.33
C GLU A 6 8.32 -0.83 -13.01
N THR A 7 7.17 -0.17 -12.92
CA THR A 7 6.26 -0.29 -11.75
C THR A 7 5.77 -1.72 -11.56
N MET A 8 5.43 -2.43 -12.64
CA MET A 8 5.04 -3.84 -12.58
C MET A 8 6.19 -4.75 -12.12
N TYR A 9 7.42 -4.53 -12.60
CA TYR A 9 8.58 -5.28 -12.12
C TYR A 9 8.88 -5.00 -10.63
N ALA A 10 8.77 -3.75 -10.20
CA ALA A 10 8.94 -3.39 -8.78
C ALA A 10 7.89 -4.07 -7.89
N ALA A 11 6.63 -4.06 -8.33
CA ALA A 11 5.54 -4.72 -7.63
C ALA A 11 5.72 -6.25 -7.55
N ALA A 12 6.20 -6.88 -8.63
CA ALA A 12 6.53 -8.30 -8.65
C ALA A 12 7.67 -8.62 -7.69
N LEU A 13 8.76 -7.84 -7.71
CA LEU A 13 9.87 -7.99 -6.76
C LEU A 13 9.41 -7.82 -5.30
N GLN A 14 8.60 -6.78 -5.01
CA GLN A 14 8.05 -6.56 -3.66
C GLN A 14 7.10 -7.68 -3.22
N SER A 15 6.49 -8.40 -4.16
CA SER A 15 5.60 -9.53 -3.89
C SER A 15 6.33 -10.82 -3.53
N LEU A 16 7.65 -10.91 -3.78
CA LEU A 16 8.45 -12.05 -3.34
C LEU A 16 8.52 -12.06 -1.81
N LYS A 17 8.27 -13.21 -1.21
CA LYS A 17 8.20 -13.33 0.25
C LYS A 17 9.50 -12.93 0.93
N GLY A 18 9.42 -11.86 1.70
CA GLY A 18 10.57 -11.27 2.36
C GLY A 18 11.25 -10.13 1.57
N CYS A 19 10.74 -9.76 0.39
CA CYS A 19 11.21 -8.59 -0.34
C CYS A 19 10.37 -7.35 0.02
N GLY A 20 10.51 -6.82 1.20
CA GLY A 20 9.91 -5.50 1.53
C GLY A 20 10.71 -4.35 0.92
N SER A 21 10.18 -3.12 1.04
CA SER A 21 10.75 -1.89 0.42
C SER A 21 12.26 -1.73 0.64
N ARG A 22 12.79 -2.05 1.83
CA ARG A 22 14.23 -1.97 2.11
C ARG A 22 15.09 -2.90 1.23
N ARG A 23 14.63 -4.14 0.99
CA ARG A 23 15.39 -5.10 0.15
C ARG A 23 15.19 -4.81 -1.33
N LEU A 24 14.01 -4.35 -1.71
CA LEU A 24 13.78 -3.84 -3.04
C LEU A 24 14.70 -2.65 -3.32
N GLN A 25 14.83 -1.69 -2.41
CA GLN A 25 15.77 -0.58 -2.54
C GLN A 25 17.20 -1.07 -2.75
N ALA A 26 17.67 -2.02 -1.93
CA ALA A 26 19.01 -2.58 -2.06
C ALA A 26 19.27 -3.25 -3.42
N LEU A 27 18.26 -3.89 -4.01
CA LEU A 27 18.33 -4.42 -5.37
C LEU A 27 18.43 -3.29 -6.41
N LEU A 28 17.63 -2.22 -6.26
CA LEU A 28 17.62 -1.10 -7.20
C LEU A 28 18.91 -0.27 -7.13
N ASP A 29 19.50 -0.11 -5.95
CA ASP A 29 20.79 0.57 -5.77
C ASP A 29 21.91 -0.12 -6.56
N VAL A 30 21.83 -1.43 -6.70
CA VAL A 30 22.81 -2.23 -7.45
C VAL A 30 22.45 -2.36 -8.94
N CYS A 31 21.18 -2.64 -9.24
CA CYS A 31 20.72 -2.96 -10.60
C CYS A 31 20.17 -1.75 -11.36
N ARG A 32 20.01 -0.60 -10.72
CA ARG A 32 19.53 0.69 -11.26
C ARG A 32 18.05 0.75 -11.66
N SER A 33 17.42 -0.36 -12.04
CA SER A 33 15.99 -0.38 -12.34
C SER A 33 15.34 -1.71 -11.94
N PRO A 34 14.01 -1.73 -11.72
CA PRO A 34 13.26 -2.94 -11.42
C PRO A 34 13.39 -4.04 -12.49
N SER A 35 13.31 -3.67 -13.77
CA SER A 35 13.45 -4.63 -14.87
C SER A 35 14.86 -5.22 -14.92
N GLN A 36 15.90 -4.42 -14.70
CA GLN A 36 17.28 -4.90 -14.62
C GLN A 36 17.48 -5.80 -13.38
N ALA A 37 16.90 -5.46 -12.22
CA ALA A 37 16.96 -6.30 -11.04
C ALA A 37 16.24 -7.65 -11.25
N TRP A 38 15.10 -7.63 -11.96
CA TRP A 38 14.38 -8.85 -12.32
C TRP A 38 15.19 -9.75 -13.26
N GLY A 39 15.78 -9.18 -14.31
CA GLY A 39 16.56 -9.90 -15.33
C GLY A 39 18.00 -10.22 -14.93
N ALA A 40 18.49 -9.75 -13.79
CA ALA A 40 19.86 -9.97 -13.34
C ALA A 40 20.15 -11.45 -13.08
N VAL A 41 21.43 -11.82 -13.14
CA VAL A 41 21.91 -13.10 -12.61
C VAL A 41 21.95 -13.01 -11.08
N TRP A 42 21.09 -13.78 -10.43
CA TRP A 42 20.99 -13.77 -8.95
C TRP A 42 22.02 -14.73 -8.37
N ASP A 43 23.28 -14.32 -8.41
CA ASP A 43 24.45 -15.04 -7.92
C ASP A 43 24.99 -14.48 -6.61
N GLU A 44 26.13 -15.00 -6.17
CA GLU A 44 26.80 -14.58 -4.94
C GLU A 44 27.37 -13.16 -5.04
N ASP A 45 27.69 -12.67 -6.24
CA ASP A 45 28.17 -11.30 -6.44
C ASP A 45 27.03 -10.30 -6.21
N LEU A 46 25.87 -10.51 -6.82
CA LEU A 46 24.69 -9.69 -6.59
C LEU A 46 24.29 -9.72 -5.10
N ARG A 47 24.33 -10.90 -4.46
CA ARG A 47 24.04 -11.02 -3.03
C ARG A 47 24.94 -10.13 -2.17
N ARG A 48 26.28 -10.20 -2.41
CA ARG A 48 27.26 -9.39 -1.65
C ARG A 48 27.04 -7.90 -1.85
N ARG A 49 26.78 -7.46 -3.07
CA ARG A 49 26.56 -6.04 -3.42
C ARG A 49 25.28 -5.48 -2.81
N THR A 50 24.22 -6.28 -2.73
CA THR A 50 22.93 -5.87 -2.13
C THR A 50 22.94 -5.98 -0.60
N GLY A 51 23.89 -6.70 -0.01
CA GLY A 51 23.93 -6.98 1.43
C GLY A 51 22.75 -7.82 1.95
N ILE A 52 21.99 -8.45 1.07
CA ILE A 52 20.85 -9.30 1.47
C ILE A 52 21.40 -10.60 2.11
N PRO A 53 20.91 -10.98 3.31
CA PRO A 53 21.34 -12.21 3.97
C PRO A 53 21.14 -13.45 3.09
N ALA A 54 22.12 -14.37 3.07
CA ALA A 54 22.16 -15.51 2.16
C ALA A 54 20.85 -16.34 2.13
N LYS A 55 20.29 -16.64 3.31
CA LYS A 55 19.02 -17.38 3.41
C LYS A 55 17.86 -16.66 2.71
N ILE A 56 17.76 -15.36 2.90
CA ILE A 56 16.69 -14.55 2.28
C ILE A 56 16.93 -14.42 0.78
N PHE A 57 18.17 -14.16 0.37
CA PHE A 57 18.52 -14.03 -1.04
C PHE A 57 18.20 -15.32 -1.83
N SER A 58 18.56 -16.48 -1.28
CA SER A 58 18.23 -17.78 -1.87
C SER A 58 16.71 -17.99 -2.01
N GLN A 59 15.94 -17.62 -0.97
CA GLN A 59 14.48 -17.67 -1.03
C GLN A 59 13.90 -16.76 -2.11
N LEU A 60 14.34 -15.50 -2.16
CA LEU A 60 13.88 -14.54 -3.16
C LEU A 60 14.19 -15.01 -4.58
N ARG A 61 15.39 -15.55 -4.80
CA ARG A 61 15.79 -16.13 -6.08
C ARG A 61 14.85 -17.27 -6.49
N GLN A 62 14.62 -18.25 -5.60
CA GLN A 62 13.72 -19.37 -5.88
C GLN A 62 12.32 -18.91 -6.22
N GLU A 63 11.75 -17.97 -5.46
CA GLU A 63 10.41 -17.45 -5.73
C GLU A 63 10.33 -16.67 -7.04
N ARG A 64 11.37 -15.91 -7.39
CA ARG A 64 11.45 -15.23 -8.69
C ARG A 64 11.49 -16.22 -9.84
N ASP A 65 12.28 -17.28 -9.72
CA ASP A 65 12.48 -18.27 -10.79
C ASP A 65 11.20 -19.05 -11.12
N VAL A 66 10.25 -19.15 -10.15
CA VAL A 66 8.94 -19.79 -10.34
C VAL A 66 7.77 -18.80 -10.37
N PHE A 67 8.05 -17.51 -10.51
CA PHE A 67 7.03 -16.47 -10.45
C PHE A 67 6.08 -16.53 -11.64
N ASP A 68 4.79 -16.67 -11.35
CA ASP A 68 3.72 -16.73 -12.36
C ASP A 68 3.17 -15.33 -12.63
N TRP A 69 3.65 -14.71 -13.71
CA TRP A 69 3.23 -13.38 -14.15
C TRP A 69 1.75 -13.31 -14.51
N ASP A 70 1.21 -14.35 -15.15
CA ASP A 70 -0.20 -14.37 -15.55
C ASP A 70 -1.11 -14.43 -14.34
N THR A 71 -0.77 -15.25 -13.35
CA THR A 71 -1.50 -15.29 -12.08
C THR A 71 -1.36 -13.97 -11.32
N PHE A 72 -0.19 -13.35 -11.29
CA PHE A 72 0.02 -12.05 -10.63
C PHE A 72 -0.87 -10.97 -11.26
N GLN A 73 -0.86 -10.84 -12.58
CA GLN A 73 -1.67 -9.85 -13.30
C GLN A 73 -3.17 -10.13 -13.16
N ARG A 74 -3.60 -11.40 -13.28
CA ARG A 74 -5.01 -11.78 -13.07
C ARG A 74 -5.49 -11.42 -11.66
N ARG A 75 -4.67 -11.62 -10.63
CA ARG A 75 -5.04 -11.23 -9.26
C ARG A 75 -5.15 -9.71 -9.10
N LEU A 76 -4.21 -8.93 -9.65
CA LEU A 76 -4.31 -7.47 -9.65
C LEU A 76 -5.64 -7.02 -10.27
N SER A 77 -5.96 -7.54 -11.45
CA SER A 77 -7.21 -7.24 -12.16
C SER A 77 -8.45 -7.69 -11.38
N PHE A 78 -8.45 -8.93 -10.86
CA PHE A 78 -9.59 -9.49 -10.12
C PHE A 78 -9.95 -8.68 -8.86
N TYR A 79 -8.93 -8.21 -8.14
CA TYR A 79 -9.14 -7.39 -6.94
C TYR A 79 -9.25 -5.89 -7.25
N GLY A 80 -9.15 -5.47 -8.50
CA GLY A 80 -9.13 -4.05 -8.88
C GLY A 80 -7.96 -3.29 -8.26
N VAL A 81 -6.81 -3.95 -8.11
CA VAL A 81 -5.61 -3.38 -7.52
C VAL A 81 -4.62 -3.01 -8.60
N ARG A 82 -4.07 -1.81 -8.52
CA ARG A 82 -2.92 -1.41 -9.33
C ARG A 82 -1.73 -1.07 -8.45
N PRO A 83 -0.51 -1.42 -8.84
CA PRO A 83 0.69 -0.90 -8.19
C PRO A 83 0.90 0.57 -8.56
N VAL A 84 1.44 1.34 -7.61
CA VAL A 84 1.87 2.73 -7.78
C VAL A 84 3.26 2.83 -7.16
N ALA A 85 4.26 3.15 -7.96
CA ALA A 85 5.64 3.24 -7.53
C ALA A 85 6.05 4.68 -7.20
N LEU A 86 7.12 4.83 -6.43
CA LEU A 86 7.68 6.11 -5.99
C LEU A 86 7.93 7.11 -7.14
N TRP A 87 8.14 6.61 -8.35
CA TRP A 87 8.40 7.41 -9.56
C TRP A 87 7.16 7.66 -10.43
N ASP A 88 5.99 7.15 -10.03
CA ASP A 88 4.75 7.38 -10.77
C ASP A 88 4.14 8.73 -10.40
N ASP A 89 3.48 9.36 -11.37
CA ASP A 89 2.93 10.72 -11.20
C ASP A 89 1.87 10.84 -10.11
N ASP A 90 1.15 9.77 -9.82
CA ASP A 90 0.10 9.73 -8.81
C ASP A 90 0.57 9.17 -7.44
N TYR A 91 1.89 8.95 -7.27
CA TYR A 91 2.44 8.63 -5.96
C TYR A 91 2.33 9.85 -5.02
N PRO A 92 1.89 9.69 -3.76
CA PRO A 92 1.68 10.82 -2.83
C PRO A 92 2.94 11.66 -2.64
N SER A 93 2.87 12.97 -2.92
CA SER A 93 4.05 13.87 -2.97
C SER A 93 4.81 14.02 -1.64
N TRP A 94 4.12 13.83 -0.50
CA TRP A 94 4.73 13.92 0.82
C TRP A 94 5.33 12.61 1.33
N LEU A 95 4.93 11.49 0.77
CA LEU A 95 5.36 10.17 1.24
C LEU A 95 6.86 9.89 1.02
N PRO A 96 7.54 10.41 -0.03
CA PRO A 96 8.98 10.25 -0.21
C PRO A 96 9.84 10.87 0.91
N PHE A 97 9.29 11.80 1.70
CA PHE A 97 10.03 12.50 2.76
C PHE A 97 10.03 11.77 4.11
N ILE A 98 9.33 10.67 4.26
CA ILE A 98 9.44 9.84 5.47
C ILE A 98 10.75 9.05 5.46
N ALA A 99 11.21 8.62 6.64
CA ALA A 99 12.50 7.94 6.81
C ALA A 99 12.67 6.67 5.95
N GLN A 100 11.59 5.96 5.67
CA GLN A 100 11.56 4.75 4.85
C GLN A 100 10.31 4.76 3.96
N PRO A 101 10.35 5.47 2.84
CA PRO A 101 9.20 5.51 1.93
C PRO A 101 8.97 4.14 1.29
N PRO A 102 7.72 3.68 1.20
CA PRO A 102 7.40 2.48 0.44
C PRO A 102 7.68 2.71 -1.04
N LEU A 103 8.50 1.84 -1.66
CA LEU A 103 8.82 1.97 -3.08
C LEU A 103 7.64 1.67 -3.99
N VAL A 104 6.75 0.79 -3.54
CA VAL A 104 5.52 0.44 -4.25
C VAL A 104 4.36 0.41 -3.27
N LEU A 105 3.27 1.05 -3.64
CA LEU A 105 1.97 0.94 -3.02
C LEU A 105 1.05 0.10 -3.90
N PHE A 106 0.30 -0.81 -3.32
CA PHE A 106 -0.84 -1.47 -3.96
C PHE A 106 -2.08 -0.63 -3.68
N CYS A 107 -2.84 -0.27 -4.71
CA CYS A 107 -3.95 0.69 -4.61
C CYS A 107 -5.23 0.14 -5.24
N GLN A 108 -6.33 0.20 -4.49
CA GLN A 108 -7.70 0.11 -5.01
C GLN A 108 -8.30 1.52 -5.00
N GLY A 109 -8.91 1.95 -6.09
CA GLY A 109 -9.47 3.30 -6.23
C GLY A 109 -8.47 4.30 -6.79
N THR A 110 -8.66 5.58 -6.45
CA THR A 110 -7.92 6.70 -7.05
C THR A 110 -6.94 7.32 -6.06
N MET A 111 -5.67 7.40 -6.47
CA MET A 111 -4.65 8.18 -5.76
C MET A 111 -4.65 9.60 -6.32
N GLU A 112 -4.43 10.58 -5.44
CA GLU A 112 -4.22 11.98 -5.80
C GLU A 112 -2.89 12.43 -5.19
N ARG A 113 -1.98 12.87 -6.04
CA ARG A 113 -0.61 13.22 -5.66
C ARG A 113 -0.55 14.31 -4.59
N ASP A 114 -1.27 15.40 -4.81
CA ASP A 114 -1.12 16.64 -4.03
C ASP A 114 -2.37 16.97 -3.18
N SER A 115 -3.14 15.97 -2.80
CA SER A 115 -4.28 16.21 -1.94
C SER A 115 -3.84 16.64 -0.54
N SER A 116 -4.36 17.78 -0.07
CA SER A 116 -4.23 18.16 1.32
C SER A 116 -4.91 17.11 2.20
N SER A 117 -4.17 16.50 3.11
CA SER A 117 -4.66 15.36 3.89
C SER A 117 -4.34 15.48 5.37
N ILE A 118 -5.19 14.86 6.19
CA ILE A 118 -4.99 14.75 7.62
C ILE A 118 -5.25 13.33 8.10
N ALA A 119 -4.39 12.80 8.96
CA ALA A 119 -4.58 11.50 9.57
C ALA A 119 -5.43 11.60 10.84
N ILE A 120 -6.46 10.76 10.94
CA ILE A 120 -7.26 10.58 12.16
C ILE A 120 -7.12 9.12 12.58
N VAL A 121 -6.43 8.87 13.67
CA VAL A 121 -6.16 7.54 14.21
C VAL A 121 -6.46 7.46 15.68
N GLY A 122 -6.75 6.25 16.17
CA GLY A 122 -6.99 6.10 17.60
C GLY A 122 -7.40 4.71 18.04
N SER A 123 -8.00 4.64 19.23
CA SER A 123 -8.32 3.38 19.90
C SER A 123 -9.31 2.53 19.10
N ARG A 124 -9.03 1.22 19.04
CA ARG A 124 -9.98 0.21 18.53
C ARG A 124 -11.17 -0.02 19.47
N LYS A 125 -11.03 0.38 20.75
CA LYS A 125 -12.06 0.31 21.81
C LYS A 125 -12.29 1.71 22.38
N ALA A 126 -12.65 2.67 21.53
CA ALA A 126 -12.89 4.04 21.94
C ALA A 126 -14.26 4.18 22.67
N SER A 127 -14.35 5.16 23.56
CA SER A 127 -15.61 5.53 24.19
C SER A 127 -16.63 6.08 23.18
N PRO A 128 -17.95 6.10 23.49
CA PRO A 128 -18.96 6.73 22.63
C PRO A 128 -18.62 8.19 22.30
N TYR A 129 -18.08 8.94 23.26
CA TYR A 129 -17.62 10.30 23.05
C TYR A 129 -16.47 10.35 22.00
N GLY A 130 -15.45 9.53 22.14
CA GLY A 130 -14.33 9.47 21.19
C GLY A 130 -14.76 9.10 19.78
N LEU A 131 -15.69 8.12 19.66
CA LEU A 131 -16.25 7.71 18.38
C LEU A 131 -17.02 8.88 17.69
N ASN A 132 -17.85 9.60 18.43
CA ASN A 132 -18.59 10.75 17.91
C ASN A 132 -17.66 11.91 17.56
N ALA A 133 -16.68 12.22 18.40
CA ALA A 133 -15.68 13.26 18.14
C ALA A 133 -14.90 12.99 16.85
N ALA A 134 -14.41 11.76 16.66
CA ALA A 134 -13.69 11.36 15.44
C ALA A 134 -14.55 11.49 14.18
N GLU A 135 -15.84 11.07 14.26
CA GLU A 135 -16.75 11.15 13.13
C GLU A 135 -17.10 12.61 12.79
N THR A 136 -17.36 13.45 13.78
CA THR A 136 -17.68 14.87 13.59
C THR A 136 -16.48 15.61 13.02
N LEU A 137 -15.30 15.45 13.62
CA LEU A 137 -14.08 16.10 13.17
C LEU A 137 -13.74 15.70 11.71
N ALA A 138 -13.82 14.41 11.39
CA ALA A 138 -13.59 13.93 10.03
C ALA A 138 -14.61 14.54 9.03
N ALA A 139 -15.88 14.65 9.42
CA ALA A 139 -16.90 15.24 8.57
C ALA A 139 -16.66 16.74 8.32
N GLU A 140 -16.29 17.49 9.34
CA GLU A 140 -16.01 18.92 9.24
C GLU A 140 -14.77 19.18 8.38
N LEU A 141 -13.67 18.45 8.60
CA LEU A 141 -12.44 18.57 7.83
C LEU A 141 -12.65 18.18 6.37
N ALA A 142 -13.36 17.08 6.13
CA ALA A 142 -13.71 16.65 4.78
C ALA A 142 -14.58 17.66 4.03
N ALA A 143 -15.50 18.34 4.73
CA ALA A 143 -16.32 19.42 4.17
C ALA A 143 -15.47 20.65 3.76
N GLN A 144 -14.27 20.82 4.32
CA GLN A 144 -13.28 21.84 3.92
C GLN A 144 -12.34 21.36 2.79
N GLY A 145 -12.62 20.20 2.20
CA GLY A 145 -11.81 19.67 1.09
C GLY A 145 -10.56 18.87 1.52
N LEU A 146 -10.38 18.61 2.83
CA LEU A 146 -9.28 17.76 3.26
C LEU A 146 -9.58 16.29 3.05
N THR A 147 -8.59 15.55 2.54
CA THR A 147 -8.63 14.09 2.48
C THR A 147 -8.38 13.50 3.87
N ILE A 148 -9.32 12.68 4.35
CA ILE A 148 -9.16 11.98 5.63
C ILE A 148 -8.38 10.69 5.41
N VAL A 149 -7.25 10.52 6.10
CA VAL A 149 -6.43 9.31 6.04
C VAL A 149 -6.55 8.54 7.36
N SER A 150 -6.78 7.23 7.30
CA SER A 150 -6.83 6.38 8.49
C SER A 150 -6.49 4.92 8.16
N GLY A 151 -6.25 4.10 9.20
CA GLY A 151 -5.84 2.70 9.05
C GLY A 151 -6.99 1.73 8.77
N GLY A 152 -8.24 2.18 8.80
CA GLY A 152 -9.41 1.33 8.56
C GLY A 152 -9.71 0.31 9.67
N ALA A 153 -9.06 0.39 10.81
CA ALA A 153 -9.32 -0.47 11.97
C ALA A 153 -10.69 -0.20 12.60
N ARG A 154 -11.09 -1.06 13.56
CA ARG A 154 -12.27 -0.78 14.41
C ARG A 154 -12.08 0.51 15.18
N GLY A 155 -13.20 1.10 15.63
CA GLY A 155 -13.17 2.27 16.52
C GLY A 155 -12.97 3.58 15.78
N ILE A 156 -11.99 4.36 16.17
CA ILE A 156 -11.75 5.72 15.67
C ILE A 156 -11.58 5.73 14.15
N ASP A 157 -10.75 4.83 13.58
CA ASP A 157 -10.48 4.79 12.15
C ASP A 157 -11.76 4.59 11.32
N THR A 158 -12.60 3.62 11.72
CA THR A 158 -13.89 3.38 11.07
C THR A 158 -14.78 4.62 11.12
N ARG A 159 -14.79 5.35 12.25
CA ARG A 159 -15.59 6.58 12.41
C ARG A 159 -15.05 7.74 11.58
N ALA A 160 -13.74 7.88 11.48
CA ALA A 160 -13.10 8.87 10.63
C ALA A 160 -13.52 8.71 9.16
N HIS A 161 -13.44 7.49 8.61
CA HIS A 161 -13.87 7.22 7.24
C HIS A 161 -15.37 7.50 7.04
N ARG A 162 -16.23 7.07 7.99
CA ARG A 162 -17.68 7.35 7.92
C ARG A 162 -17.99 8.84 7.97
N GLY A 163 -17.28 9.60 8.80
CA GLY A 163 -17.41 11.06 8.89
C GLY A 163 -17.11 11.73 7.55
N ALA A 164 -16.00 11.39 6.92
CA ALA A 164 -15.65 11.91 5.61
C ALA A 164 -16.73 11.60 4.55
N LEU A 165 -17.16 10.33 4.47
CA LEU A 165 -18.17 9.89 3.51
C LEU A 165 -19.54 10.56 3.71
N LYS A 166 -19.95 10.88 4.95
CA LYS A 166 -21.18 11.64 5.23
C LYS A 166 -21.22 13.01 4.55
N ARG A 167 -20.08 13.63 4.37
CA ARG A 167 -19.94 14.93 3.69
C ARG A 167 -19.54 14.80 2.22
N LYS A 168 -19.60 13.58 1.65
CA LYS A 168 -19.13 13.28 0.31
C LYS A 168 -17.66 13.69 0.09
N GLY A 169 -16.89 13.74 1.18
CA GLY A 169 -15.47 14.06 1.17
C GLY A 169 -14.63 12.83 0.88
N ARG A 170 -13.40 13.09 0.44
CA ARG A 170 -12.45 12.06 0.09
C ARG A 170 -11.81 11.43 1.33
N THR A 171 -11.61 10.11 1.30
CA THR A 171 -10.88 9.42 2.37
C THR A 171 -10.02 8.29 1.81
N VAL A 172 -8.89 8.02 2.47
CA VAL A 172 -7.92 6.99 2.09
C VAL A 172 -7.68 6.05 3.27
N VAL A 173 -7.87 4.76 3.01
CA VAL A 173 -7.55 3.69 3.97
C VAL A 173 -6.12 3.23 3.74
N VAL A 174 -5.28 3.21 4.78
CA VAL A 174 -3.94 2.62 4.77
C VAL A 174 -4.02 1.26 5.45
N ALA A 175 -4.08 0.19 4.65
CA ALA A 175 -4.25 -1.17 5.15
C ALA A 175 -2.90 -1.80 5.51
N ALA A 176 -2.85 -2.53 6.64
CA ALA A 176 -1.67 -3.25 7.11
C ALA A 176 -1.64 -4.73 6.68
N ASN A 177 -2.18 -5.02 5.48
CA ASN A 177 -2.27 -6.37 4.89
C ASN A 177 -2.42 -6.27 3.37
N GLY A 178 -2.24 -7.40 2.68
CA GLY A 178 -2.49 -7.46 1.23
C GLY A 178 -3.95 -7.17 0.88
N LEU A 179 -4.18 -6.43 -0.22
CA LEU A 179 -5.51 -5.99 -0.64
C LEU A 179 -6.39 -7.10 -1.23
N ASP A 180 -5.93 -8.35 -1.24
CA ASP A 180 -6.74 -9.53 -1.52
C ASP A 180 -7.68 -9.90 -0.37
N ARG A 181 -7.59 -9.19 0.75
CA ARG A 181 -8.49 -9.35 1.91
C ARG A 181 -8.77 -8.02 2.60
N THR A 182 -9.96 -7.88 3.16
CA THR A 182 -10.32 -6.73 3.99
C THR A 182 -10.15 -7.07 5.47
N TYR A 183 -9.46 -6.21 6.19
CA TYR A 183 -9.37 -6.32 7.65
C TYR A 183 -9.65 -4.95 8.31
N PRO A 184 -10.53 -4.92 9.32
CA PRO A 184 -11.38 -6.02 9.79
C PRO A 184 -12.49 -6.36 8.76
N ARG A 185 -12.96 -7.60 8.76
CA ARG A 185 -13.94 -8.09 7.75
C ARG A 185 -15.24 -7.30 7.73
N GLU A 186 -15.70 -6.80 8.87
CA GLU A 186 -16.88 -5.98 9.01
C GLU A 186 -16.80 -4.62 8.28
N ASN A 187 -15.60 -4.14 7.97
CA ASN A 187 -15.39 -2.90 7.23
C ASN A 187 -15.35 -3.09 5.70
N LYS A 188 -15.66 -4.30 5.20
CA LYS A 188 -15.66 -4.57 3.74
C LYS A 188 -16.58 -3.63 2.96
N ALA A 189 -17.81 -3.39 3.45
CA ALA A 189 -18.73 -2.46 2.82
C ALA A 189 -18.22 -1.01 2.88
N LEU A 190 -17.60 -0.61 4.00
CA LEU A 190 -17.01 0.72 4.16
C LEU A 190 -15.86 0.94 3.18
N PHE A 191 -14.95 -0.02 3.04
CA PHE A 191 -13.82 0.09 2.09
C PHE A 191 -14.30 0.20 0.65
N ARG A 192 -15.35 -0.53 0.29
CA ARG A 192 -16.00 -0.40 -1.01
C ARG A 192 -16.56 1.00 -1.21
N GLN A 193 -17.30 1.53 -0.23
CA GLN A 193 -17.83 2.90 -0.28
C GLN A 193 -16.71 3.95 -0.42
N VAL A 194 -15.58 3.76 0.24
CA VAL A 194 -14.40 4.63 0.09
C VAL A 194 -13.95 4.68 -1.36
N VAL A 195 -13.79 3.52 -2.00
CA VAL A 195 -13.35 3.42 -3.40
C VAL A 195 -14.41 4.01 -4.34
N ASP A 196 -15.69 3.64 -4.16
CA ASP A 196 -16.82 4.10 -4.99
C ASP A 196 -17.02 5.62 -4.91
N SER A 197 -16.56 6.26 -3.82
CA SER A 197 -16.64 7.72 -3.59
C SER A 197 -15.39 8.49 -4.06
N GLY A 198 -14.52 7.89 -4.87
CA GLY A 198 -13.32 8.54 -5.38
C GLY A 198 -12.13 8.54 -4.40
N GLY A 199 -12.23 7.81 -3.30
CA GLY A 199 -11.12 7.57 -2.39
C GLY A 199 -10.26 6.38 -2.80
N ALA A 200 -9.42 5.92 -1.88
CA ALA A 200 -8.56 4.77 -2.10
C ALA A 200 -8.40 3.87 -0.86
N VAL A 201 -8.12 2.60 -1.11
CA VAL A 201 -7.53 1.69 -0.14
C VAL A 201 -6.13 1.34 -0.62
N ILE A 202 -5.12 1.67 0.18
CA ILE A 202 -3.72 1.48 -0.17
C ILE A 202 -3.03 0.56 0.81
N SER A 203 -2.00 -0.13 0.35
CA SER A 203 -1.14 -0.96 1.19
C SER A 203 0.27 -1.04 0.61
N GLU A 204 1.28 -1.09 1.45
CA GLU A 204 2.65 -1.47 1.07
C GLU A 204 2.86 -2.99 1.02
N TYR A 205 1.84 -3.78 1.42
CA TYR A 205 1.92 -5.22 1.50
C TYR A 205 1.36 -5.90 0.25
N ALA A 206 2.11 -6.87 -0.27
CA ALA A 206 1.66 -7.71 -1.38
C ALA A 206 0.50 -8.64 -0.99
N PHE A 207 -0.15 -9.22 -2.00
CA PHE A 207 -1.20 -10.21 -1.80
C PHE A 207 -0.74 -11.39 -0.95
N GLY A 208 -1.62 -11.86 -0.06
CA GLY A 208 -1.37 -12.97 0.84
C GLY A 208 -0.76 -12.56 2.18
N VAL A 209 -0.30 -11.32 2.34
CA VAL A 209 0.18 -10.84 3.64
C VAL A 209 -1.00 -10.64 4.60
N GLU A 210 -0.93 -11.30 5.76
CA GLU A 210 -1.98 -11.26 6.77
C GLU A 210 -1.89 -10.01 7.65
N PRO A 211 -3.04 -9.54 8.20
CA PRO A 211 -3.06 -8.42 9.13
C PRO A 211 -2.53 -8.88 10.50
N LEU A 212 -1.26 -8.67 10.73
CA LEU A 212 -0.60 -8.98 12.00
C LEU A 212 -0.43 -7.71 12.82
N SER A 213 -0.40 -7.84 14.16
CA SER A 213 -0.20 -6.70 15.07
C SER A 213 1.15 -5.98 14.91
N ARG A 214 2.09 -6.62 14.22
CA ARG A 214 3.44 -6.12 13.93
C ARG A 214 3.59 -5.46 12.55
N ASN A 215 2.54 -5.51 11.73
CA ASN A 215 2.50 -4.86 10.41
C ASN A 215 2.09 -3.41 10.56
#